data_2f0d4b6257575f83e2583313a9dbb373
#
_entry.id   2f0d4b6257575f83e2583313a9dbb373
#
_cell.length_a   1.000
_cell.length_b   1.000
_cell.length_c   1.000
_cell.angle_alpha   90.00
_cell.angle_beta   90.00
_cell.angle_gamma   90.00
#
_symmetry.space_group_name_H-M   'P 1'
#
loop_
_entity.id
_entity.type
_entity.pdbx_description
1 polymer ?
#
loop_
_entity_poly.entity_id
_entity_poly.type
_entity_poly.pdbx_seq_one_letter_code
_entity_poly.pdbx_strand_id
1 'polypeptide(L)'
;MSASTSKQATIEARPDLPVITITREFDASPERVFRAHVDPELFARWIGPRALSTTITAWDARTGGSWAYRSDGEGFKTGFYGSFHEVRPHERIVQTFTWEGAPDGVSLETLTFEALDGGRCRLVGTSVVESIEIRDQILASGMETGVDEGYAKLDELLAADPA
;
A
#
# COMPACT_ATOMS: atom_id res chain seq x y z
N MET A 1 15.45 25.44 -13.14
CA MET A 1 14.19 24.69 -13.15
C MET A 1 14.49 23.24 -12.83
N SER A 2 14.08 22.80 -11.66
CA SER A 2 14.16 21.38 -11.34
C SER A 2 13.11 20.65 -12.19
N ALA A 3 13.57 19.75 -13.03
CA ALA A 3 12.70 18.81 -13.70
C ALA A 3 11.96 18.03 -12.61
N SER A 4 10.64 18.12 -12.57
CA SER A 4 9.82 17.26 -11.76
C SER A 4 9.99 15.85 -12.30
N THR A 5 10.94 15.12 -11.78
CA THR A 5 11.00 13.67 -12.01
C THR A 5 9.75 13.09 -11.38
N SER A 6 8.83 12.61 -12.21
CA SER A 6 7.66 11.92 -11.69
C SER A 6 8.19 10.72 -10.88
N LYS A 7 7.88 10.69 -9.59
CA LYS A 7 8.26 9.60 -8.71
C LYS A 7 7.49 8.36 -9.12
N GLN A 8 8.20 7.29 -9.32
CA GLN A 8 7.60 6.00 -9.64
C GLN A 8 8.00 4.97 -8.58
N ALA A 9 7.09 4.04 -8.31
CA ALA A 9 7.40 2.89 -7.49
C ALA A 9 8.30 1.94 -8.29
N THR A 10 9.26 1.33 -7.60
CA THR A 10 10.03 0.23 -8.15
C THR A 10 9.38 -1.06 -7.68
N ILE A 11 8.98 -1.91 -8.61
CA ILE A 11 8.35 -3.21 -8.32
C ILE A 11 9.31 -4.30 -8.76
N GLU A 12 9.74 -5.13 -7.81
CA GLU A 12 10.73 -6.18 -8.06
C GLU A 12 10.20 -7.52 -7.58
N ALA A 13 10.40 -8.56 -8.41
CA ALA A 13 10.13 -9.94 -8.03
C ALA A 13 11.44 -10.70 -7.84
N ARG A 14 11.56 -11.45 -6.74
CA ARG A 14 12.67 -12.36 -6.52
C ARG A 14 12.49 -13.58 -7.43
N PRO A 15 13.45 -13.92 -8.32
CA PRO A 15 13.26 -14.99 -9.30
C PRO A 15 12.96 -16.35 -8.68
N ASP A 16 13.52 -16.63 -7.52
CA ASP A 16 13.47 -17.92 -6.84
C ASP A 16 12.53 -17.96 -5.62
N LEU A 17 11.82 -16.87 -5.36
CA LEU A 17 10.96 -16.75 -4.19
C LEU A 17 9.60 -16.13 -4.56
N PRO A 18 8.52 -16.54 -3.87
CA PRO A 18 7.20 -15.96 -4.09
C PRO A 18 7.07 -14.60 -3.39
N VAL A 19 7.95 -13.67 -3.73
CA VAL A 19 8.06 -12.37 -3.05
C VAL A 19 8.05 -11.23 -4.06
N ILE A 20 7.23 -10.22 -3.76
CA ILE A 20 7.20 -8.95 -4.50
C ILE A 20 7.64 -7.84 -3.55
N THR A 21 8.57 -7.00 -3.98
CA THR A 21 9.03 -5.84 -3.21
C THR A 21 8.70 -4.57 -3.97
N ILE A 22 8.04 -3.64 -3.29
CA ILE A 22 7.68 -2.33 -3.82
C ILE A 22 8.41 -1.28 -3.01
N THR A 23 9.16 -0.41 -3.68
CA THR A 23 9.91 0.69 -3.04
C THR A 23 9.47 2.01 -3.62
N ARG A 24 9.22 3.00 -2.76
CA ARG A 24 8.76 4.33 -3.20
C ARG A 24 9.24 5.39 -2.21
N GLU A 25 9.77 6.49 -2.73
CA GLU A 25 10.15 7.64 -1.90
C GLU A 25 9.05 8.70 -1.89
N PHE A 26 8.90 9.38 -0.75
CA PHE A 26 7.91 10.45 -0.54
C PHE A 26 8.57 11.69 0.04
N ASP A 27 8.07 12.86 -0.35
CA ASP A 27 8.52 14.16 0.17
C ASP A 27 7.78 14.53 1.46
N ALA A 28 7.79 13.61 2.41
CA ALA A 28 7.17 13.77 3.72
C ALA A 28 7.90 12.86 4.71
N SER A 29 7.78 13.19 6.00
CA SER A 29 8.44 12.41 7.05
C SER A 29 7.84 11.01 7.18
N PRO A 30 8.58 10.05 7.76
CA PRO A 30 8.05 8.73 8.06
C PRO A 30 6.77 8.79 8.90
N GLU A 31 6.67 9.71 9.85
CA GLU A 31 5.49 9.90 10.70
C GLU A 31 4.25 10.24 9.85
N ARG A 32 4.41 11.12 8.88
CA ARG A 32 3.29 11.55 8.02
C ARG A 32 2.88 10.45 7.04
N VAL A 33 3.84 9.76 6.44
CA VAL A 33 3.56 8.65 5.52
C VAL A 33 2.92 7.49 6.29
N PHE A 34 3.42 7.18 7.47
CA PHE A 34 2.83 6.17 8.35
C PHE A 34 1.38 6.53 8.72
N ARG A 35 1.14 7.78 9.13
CA ARG A 35 -0.21 8.25 9.47
C ARG A 35 -1.20 8.05 8.33
N ALA A 36 -0.77 8.30 7.09
CA ALA A 36 -1.61 8.10 5.91
C ALA A 36 -1.97 6.63 5.67
N HIS A 37 -1.24 5.70 6.28
CA HIS A 37 -1.51 4.25 6.20
C HIS A 37 -2.42 3.76 7.33
N VAL A 38 -2.41 4.39 8.50
CA VAL A 38 -3.15 3.91 9.67
C VAL A 38 -4.41 4.71 9.97
N ASP A 39 -4.51 5.95 9.49
CA ASP A 39 -5.73 6.77 9.61
C ASP A 39 -6.69 6.36 8.49
N PRO A 40 -7.87 5.81 8.82
CA PRO A 40 -8.78 5.29 7.78
C PRO A 40 -9.31 6.37 6.84
N GLU A 41 -9.49 7.59 7.31
CA GLU A 41 -9.95 8.70 6.45
C GLU A 41 -8.89 9.06 5.42
N LEU A 42 -7.63 9.10 5.83
CA LEU A 42 -6.53 9.38 4.92
C LEU A 42 -6.30 8.20 3.96
N PHE A 43 -6.27 6.98 4.48
CA PHE A 43 -6.07 5.77 3.69
C PHE A 43 -7.09 5.65 2.56
N ALA A 44 -8.37 5.88 2.86
CA ALA A 44 -9.45 5.81 1.88
C ALA A 44 -9.29 6.81 0.73
N ARG A 45 -8.56 7.90 0.95
CA ARG A 45 -8.39 8.95 -0.04
C ARG A 45 -7.32 8.65 -1.08
N TRP A 46 -6.39 7.73 -0.79
CA TRP A 46 -5.30 7.48 -1.72
C TRP A 46 -5.19 6.03 -2.21
N ILE A 47 -5.72 5.05 -1.49
CA ILE A 47 -5.53 3.65 -1.88
C ILE A 47 -6.25 3.32 -3.20
N GLY A 48 -5.59 2.54 -4.05
CA GLY A 48 -6.15 2.05 -5.30
C GLY A 48 -6.15 3.04 -6.45
N PRO A 49 -6.61 2.60 -7.63
CA PRO A 49 -6.62 3.43 -8.83
C PRO A 49 -7.64 4.57 -8.74
N ARG A 50 -7.41 5.62 -9.54
CA ARG A 50 -8.24 6.84 -9.54
C ARG A 50 -9.69 6.59 -9.95
N ALA A 51 -9.91 5.58 -10.77
CA ALA A 51 -11.26 5.24 -11.26
C ALA A 51 -12.14 4.59 -10.19
N LEU A 52 -11.57 4.17 -9.06
CA LEU A 52 -12.30 3.49 -8.00
C LEU A 52 -12.36 4.35 -6.74
N SER A 53 -13.48 4.26 -6.03
CA SER A 53 -13.63 4.86 -4.71
C SER A 53 -13.48 3.79 -3.62
N THR A 54 -13.01 4.19 -2.45
CA THR A 54 -12.74 3.29 -1.34
C THR A 54 -13.67 3.59 -0.17
N THR A 55 -14.31 2.55 0.36
CA THR A 55 -15.12 2.61 1.57
C THR A 55 -14.52 1.67 2.61
N ILE A 56 -14.16 2.20 3.77
CA ILE A 56 -13.63 1.41 4.89
C ILE A 56 -14.81 0.74 5.60
N THR A 57 -14.76 -0.57 5.74
CA THR A 57 -15.82 -1.35 6.40
C THR A 57 -15.43 -1.89 7.77
N ALA A 58 -14.13 -2.04 8.03
CA ALA A 58 -13.60 -2.39 9.35
C ALA A 58 -12.21 -1.78 9.48
N TRP A 59 -11.90 -1.22 10.64
CA TRP A 59 -10.59 -0.60 10.82
C TRP A 59 -10.19 -0.52 12.28
N ASP A 60 -9.18 -1.30 12.64
CA ASP A 60 -8.56 -1.29 13.96
C ASP A 60 -7.05 -1.43 13.75
N ALA A 61 -6.39 -0.31 13.44
CA ALA A 61 -4.99 -0.27 13.04
C ALA A 61 -4.06 -0.30 14.26
N ARG A 62 -4.02 -1.46 14.91
CA ARG A 62 -3.14 -1.75 16.04
C ARG A 62 -2.66 -3.19 15.96
N THR A 63 -1.60 -3.51 16.68
CA THR A 63 -1.13 -4.90 16.79
C THR A 63 -2.29 -5.78 17.30
N GLY A 64 -2.62 -6.81 16.53
CA GLY A 64 -3.74 -7.69 16.82
C GLY A 64 -5.10 -7.22 16.31
N GLY A 65 -5.16 -6.06 15.65
CA GLY A 65 -6.38 -5.56 15.03
C GLY A 65 -6.64 -6.13 13.65
N SER A 66 -7.67 -5.61 12.97
CA SER A 66 -8.06 -6.04 11.63
C SER A 66 -8.50 -4.85 10.78
N TRP A 67 -8.57 -5.08 9.47
CA TRP A 67 -8.97 -4.06 8.52
C TRP A 67 -9.77 -4.69 7.37
N ALA A 68 -10.65 -3.89 6.78
CA ALA A 68 -11.37 -4.27 5.57
C ALA A 68 -11.83 -3.03 4.82
N TYR A 69 -11.78 -3.07 3.51
CA TYR A 69 -12.33 -2.00 2.68
C TYR A 69 -12.88 -2.54 1.37
N ARG A 70 -13.73 -1.75 0.74
CA ARG A 70 -14.30 -2.04 -0.56
C ARG A 70 -13.85 -0.99 -1.57
N SER A 71 -13.63 -1.46 -2.81
CA SER A 71 -13.34 -0.60 -3.95
C SER A 71 -14.50 -0.67 -4.92
N ASP A 72 -15.05 0.48 -5.29
CA ASP A 72 -16.20 0.59 -6.15
C ASP A 72 -15.90 1.50 -7.35
N GLY A 73 -16.28 1.05 -8.53
CA GLY A 73 -16.19 1.82 -9.76
C GLY A 73 -17.39 1.52 -10.65
N GLU A 74 -17.40 2.09 -11.84
CA GLU A 74 -18.47 1.86 -12.79
C GLU A 74 -18.46 0.39 -13.23
N GLY A 75 -19.52 -0.35 -12.85
CA GLY A 75 -19.66 -1.78 -13.16
C GLY A 75 -18.69 -2.70 -12.43
N PHE A 76 -17.99 -2.20 -11.40
CA PHE A 76 -17.00 -2.98 -10.68
C PHE A 76 -17.12 -2.75 -9.17
N LYS A 77 -17.15 -3.85 -8.42
CA LYS A 77 -17.13 -3.84 -6.95
C LYS A 77 -16.29 -4.99 -6.46
N THR A 78 -15.39 -4.71 -5.52
CA THR A 78 -14.61 -5.75 -4.89
C THR A 78 -14.24 -5.35 -3.46
N GLY A 79 -13.74 -6.29 -2.67
CA GLY A 79 -13.33 -6.06 -1.30
C GLY A 79 -12.00 -6.71 -0.98
N PHE A 80 -11.37 -6.15 0.04
CA PHE A 80 -10.08 -6.60 0.57
C PHE A 80 -10.17 -6.60 2.09
N TYR A 81 -9.46 -7.53 2.72
CA TYR A 81 -9.44 -7.61 4.19
C TYR A 81 -8.16 -8.27 4.68
N GLY A 82 -7.87 -8.06 5.95
CA GLY A 82 -6.72 -8.68 6.60
C GLY A 82 -6.65 -8.38 8.07
N SER A 83 -5.54 -8.79 8.67
CA SER A 83 -5.26 -8.62 10.09
C SER A 83 -3.92 -7.92 10.24
N PHE A 84 -3.78 -7.10 11.29
CA PHE A 84 -2.51 -6.50 11.65
C PHE A 84 -1.77 -7.41 12.63
N HIS A 85 -0.65 -7.96 12.20
CA HIS A 85 0.24 -8.71 13.08
C HIS A 85 1.01 -7.76 13.99
N GLU A 86 1.53 -6.67 13.42
CA GLU A 86 2.26 -5.64 14.16
C GLU A 86 1.99 -4.27 13.56
N VAL A 87 1.71 -3.29 14.41
CA VAL A 87 1.70 -1.88 14.05
C VAL A 87 2.68 -1.18 14.99
N ARG A 88 3.87 -0.86 14.46
CA ARG A 88 4.93 -0.18 15.20
C ARG A 88 4.98 1.26 14.70
N PRO A 89 4.51 2.23 15.51
CA PRO A 89 4.37 3.61 15.05
C PRO A 89 5.62 4.16 14.39
N HIS A 90 5.43 4.71 13.21
CA HIS A 90 6.41 5.41 12.37
C HIS A 90 7.52 4.52 11.80
N GLU A 91 7.51 3.21 12.09
CA GLU A 91 8.58 2.30 11.70
C GLU A 91 8.12 1.15 10.81
N ARG A 92 7.03 0.45 11.21
CA ARG A 92 6.73 -0.83 10.58
C ARG A 92 5.26 -1.23 10.73
N ILE A 93 4.72 -1.83 9.66
CA ILE A 93 3.42 -2.51 9.69
C ILE A 93 3.62 -3.91 9.10
N VAL A 94 3.17 -4.93 9.81
CA VAL A 94 3.08 -6.30 9.29
C VAL A 94 1.62 -6.70 9.30
N GLN A 95 1.10 -7.09 8.13
CA GLN A 95 -0.31 -7.39 7.96
C GLN A 95 -0.52 -8.54 6.99
N THR A 96 -1.69 -9.16 7.07
CA THR A 96 -2.16 -10.08 6.02
C THR A 96 -3.02 -9.30 5.04
N PHE A 97 -3.14 -9.82 3.82
CA PHE A 97 -3.94 -9.22 2.76
C PHE A 97 -4.65 -10.32 1.98
N THR A 98 -5.97 -10.22 1.88
CA THR A 98 -6.77 -11.14 1.06
C THR A 98 -7.72 -10.33 0.18
N TRP A 99 -7.77 -10.71 -1.09
CA TRP A 99 -8.77 -10.22 -2.02
C TRP A 99 -9.98 -11.15 -1.98
N GLU A 100 -11.19 -10.60 -1.84
CA GLU A 100 -12.39 -11.42 -1.72
C GLU A 100 -12.69 -12.28 -2.94
N GLY A 101 -12.15 -11.93 -4.12
CA GLY A 101 -12.25 -12.73 -5.34
C GLY A 101 -11.40 -14.00 -5.32
N ALA A 102 -10.46 -14.11 -4.39
CA ALA A 102 -9.61 -15.28 -4.17
C ALA A 102 -9.46 -15.49 -2.65
N PRO A 103 -10.54 -15.90 -1.96
CA PRO A 103 -10.58 -15.89 -0.48
C PRO A 103 -9.63 -16.86 0.19
N ASP A 104 -9.14 -17.86 -0.53
CA ASP A 104 -8.16 -18.80 0.01
C ASP A 104 -6.72 -18.26 -0.07
N GLY A 105 -6.50 -17.17 -0.80
CA GLY A 105 -5.18 -16.56 -0.95
C GLY A 105 -4.89 -15.55 0.14
N VAL A 106 -3.76 -15.70 0.81
CA VAL A 106 -3.31 -14.77 1.85
C VAL A 106 -1.88 -14.34 1.56
N SER A 107 -1.68 -13.03 1.41
CA SER A 107 -0.33 -12.45 1.32
C SER A 107 0.10 -11.96 2.69
N LEU A 108 1.36 -12.18 3.04
CA LEU A 108 1.96 -11.56 4.21
C LEU A 108 2.73 -10.32 3.76
N GLU A 109 2.30 -9.17 4.22
CA GLU A 109 2.88 -7.89 3.83
C GLU A 109 3.62 -7.23 4.97
N THR A 110 4.81 -6.71 4.67
CA THR A 110 5.61 -5.93 5.62
C THR A 110 5.91 -4.57 4.98
N LEU A 111 5.53 -3.51 5.67
CA LEU A 111 5.83 -2.14 5.26
C LEU A 111 6.83 -1.55 6.25
N THR A 112 7.93 -0.98 5.73
CA THR A 112 8.90 -0.25 6.55
C THR A 112 8.98 1.20 6.08
N PHE A 113 9.12 2.11 7.04
CA PHE A 113 9.13 3.56 6.83
C PHE A 113 10.50 4.08 7.23
N GLU A 114 11.36 4.31 6.25
CA GLU A 114 12.76 4.71 6.48
C GLU A 114 12.93 6.22 6.32
N ALA A 115 13.57 6.86 7.29
CA ALA A 115 13.89 8.28 7.20
C ALA A 115 15.02 8.52 6.17
N LEU A 116 14.81 9.48 5.29
CA LEU A 116 15.81 9.96 4.35
C LEU A 116 16.19 11.39 4.71
N ASP A 117 17.33 11.85 4.16
CA ASP A 117 17.76 13.24 4.32
C ASP A 117 16.70 14.20 3.80
N GLY A 118 16.59 15.37 4.42
CA GLY A 118 15.64 16.41 4.02
C GLY A 118 14.20 16.17 4.46
N GLY A 119 13.99 15.36 5.50
CA GLY A 119 12.65 15.09 6.03
C GLY A 119 11.79 14.22 5.11
N ARG A 120 12.40 13.39 4.30
CA ARG A 120 11.75 12.49 3.33
C ARG A 120 11.66 11.08 3.88
N CYS A 121 10.86 10.24 3.25
CA CYS A 121 10.63 8.85 3.65
C CYS A 121 10.82 7.90 2.47
N ARG A 122 11.46 6.76 2.71
CA ARG A 122 11.43 5.61 1.80
C ARG A 122 10.50 4.56 2.37
N LEU A 123 9.45 4.24 1.62
CA LEU A 123 8.53 3.17 1.94
C LEU A 123 8.97 1.91 1.20
N VAL A 124 9.19 0.84 1.94
CA VAL A 124 9.52 -0.47 1.37
C VAL A 124 8.43 -1.46 1.78
N GLY A 125 7.71 -1.98 0.80
CA GLY A 125 6.67 -2.99 1.01
C GLY A 125 7.09 -4.32 0.42
N THR A 126 7.05 -5.37 1.23
CA THR A 126 7.37 -6.73 0.81
C THR A 126 6.14 -7.60 0.98
N SER A 127 5.72 -8.27 -0.10
CA SER A 127 4.59 -9.22 -0.08
C SER A 127 5.11 -10.62 -0.30
N VAL A 128 4.84 -11.51 0.65
CA VAL A 128 5.12 -12.95 0.51
C VAL A 128 3.80 -13.63 0.18
N VAL A 129 3.74 -14.28 -0.98
CA VAL A 129 2.55 -14.97 -1.46
C VAL A 129 2.77 -16.49 -1.46
N GLU A 130 1.72 -17.26 -1.77
CA GLU A 130 1.72 -18.70 -1.56
C GLU A 130 2.62 -19.50 -2.53
N SER A 131 2.83 -18.96 -3.74
CA SER A 131 3.64 -19.64 -4.75
C SER A 131 4.19 -18.63 -5.75
N ILE A 132 5.19 -19.08 -6.51
CA ILE A 132 5.76 -18.30 -7.61
C ILE A 132 4.71 -18.06 -8.70
N GLU A 133 3.84 -19.03 -8.95
CA GLU A 133 2.76 -18.93 -9.93
C GLU A 133 1.77 -17.81 -9.54
N ILE A 134 1.39 -17.73 -8.27
CA ILE A 134 0.50 -16.67 -7.77
C ILE A 134 1.20 -15.32 -7.86
N ARG A 135 2.48 -15.24 -7.50
CA ARG A 135 3.28 -14.03 -7.66
C ARG A 135 3.23 -13.53 -9.11
N ASP A 136 3.44 -14.43 -10.07
CA ASP A 136 3.45 -14.06 -11.48
C ASP A 136 2.06 -13.61 -11.96
N GLN A 137 0.99 -14.23 -11.48
CA GLN A 137 -0.38 -13.81 -11.78
C GLN A 137 -0.66 -12.39 -11.23
N ILE A 138 -0.20 -12.07 -10.04
CA ILE A 138 -0.35 -10.75 -9.43
C ILE A 138 0.39 -9.71 -10.27
N LEU A 139 1.63 -9.98 -10.66
CA LEU A 139 2.42 -9.08 -11.49
C LEU A 139 1.77 -8.85 -12.86
N ALA A 140 1.14 -9.89 -13.43
CA ALA A 140 0.46 -9.80 -14.72
C ALA A 140 -0.93 -9.15 -14.65
N SER A 141 -1.47 -8.92 -13.46
CA SER A 141 -2.84 -8.42 -13.25
C SER A 141 -3.02 -6.92 -13.50
N GLY A 142 -1.92 -6.18 -13.73
CA GLY A 142 -1.97 -4.73 -13.85
C GLY A 142 -1.88 -3.99 -12.52
N MET A 143 -1.40 -4.64 -11.47
CA MET A 143 -1.23 -4.04 -10.14
C MET A 143 -0.40 -2.76 -10.17
N GLU A 144 0.54 -2.68 -11.10
CA GLU A 144 1.43 -1.53 -11.26
C GLU A 144 0.65 -0.22 -11.42
N THR A 145 -0.41 -0.21 -12.23
CA THR A 145 -1.26 0.96 -12.41
C THR A 145 -1.91 1.40 -11.10
N GLY A 146 -2.47 0.45 -10.35
CA GLY A 146 -3.09 0.75 -9.06
C GLY A 146 -2.10 1.29 -8.04
N VAL A 147 -0.89 0.72 -8.01
CA VAL A 147 0.18 1.17 -7.13
C VAL A 147 0.63 2.59 -7.50
N ASP A 148 0.93 2.84 -8.77
CA ASP A 148 1.41 4.15 -9.23
C ASP A 148 0.36 5.24 -9.03
N GLU A 149 -0.91 4.98 -9.38
CA GLU A 149 -1.98 5.95 -9.20
C GLU A 149 -2.29 6.21 -7.72
N GLY A 150 -2.27 5.16 -6.90
CA GLY A 150 -2.46 5.28 -5.45
C GLY A 150 -1.38 6.15 -4.82
N TYR A 151 -0.12 5.88 -5.12
CA TYR A 151 0.99 6.67 -4.58
C TYR A 151 1.02 8.10 -5.13
N ALA A 152 0.58 8.32 -6.37
CA ALA A 152 0.43 9.68 -6.88
C ALA A 152 -0.63 10.47 -6.10
N LYS A 153 -1.75 9.83 -5.75
CA LYS A 153 -2.76 10.43 -4.88
C LYS A 153 -2.20 10.70 -3.47
N LEU A 154 -1.37 9.79 -2.97
CA LEU A 154 -0.72 10.00 -1.68
C LEU A 154 0.22 11.19 -1.72
N ASP A 155 0.99 11.38 -2.80
CA ASP A 155 1.80 12.59 -2.98
C ASP A 155 0.95 13.85 -2.92
N GLU A 156 -0.20 13.86 -3.58
CA GLU A 156 -1.13 15.00 -3.58
C GLU A 156 -1.65 15.29 -2.18
N LEU A 157 -2.01 14.24 -1.44
CA LEU A 157 -2.51 14.35 -0.07
C LEU A 157 -1.44 14.90 0.87
N LEU A 158 -0.22 14.39 0.77
CA LEU A 158 0.90 14.84 1.59
C LEU A 158 1.31 16.28 1.28
N ALA A 159 1.19 16.72 0.02
CA ALA A 159 1.47 18.09 -0.38
C ALA A 159 0.39 19.09 0.10
N ALA A 160 -0.86 18.63 0.20
CA ALA A 160 -1.99 19.47 0.61
C ALA A 160 -2.06 19.67 2.13
N ASP A 161 -1.45 18.78 2.91
CA ASP A 161 -1.40 18.86 4.38
C ASP A 161 0.06 18.86 4.85
N PRO A 162 0.72 20.04 4.87
CA PRO A 162 2.14 20.11 5.22
C PRO A 162 2.43 19.99 6.72
N ALA A 163 1.43 19.91 7.56
CA ALA A 163 1.61 19.82 9.02
C ALA A 163 1.87 18.43 9.53
#